data_783cbd5dbcf007d53b4d647336ab2d5f
#
_entry.id   783cbd5dbcf007d53b4d647336ab2d5f
#
_cell.length_a   1.000
_cell.length_b   1.000
_cell.length_c   1.000
_cell.angle_alpha   90.00
_cell.angle_beta   90.00
_cell.angle_gamma   90.00
#
_symmetry.space_group_name_H-M   'P 1'
#
loop_
_entity.id
_entity.type
_entity.pdbx_description
1 polymer ?
#
loop_
_entity_poly.entity_id
_entity_poly.type
_entity_poly.pdbx_seq_one_letter_code
_entity_poly.pdbx_strand_id
1 'polypeptide(L)'
;GLSLIPSALNDNIFEAKGDVYQNMELAGITAAILIVCVAISIRFPKVQKLFKTGSIVIALLVGTAISASMGRFDASSVAAAPWFSLPQRTIFHWGIHFDMTAIFTFIIIYAILTTETTGTWFAMGAVTNHEITDKQWNRGIIGEGLSCLIATITGTTPVTGYSTNAGIISITGVASKIVFVAAGVWFIILGFCTKLSAFLAAIPAPVIGGVFAIITVTIMLNGLNVIRNLKVRESDLYIIGLPIVITIALVLIPQKIVH
;
A
#
# COMPACT_ATOMS: atom_id res chain seq x y z
N GLY A 1 -1.10 3.13 9.96
CA GLY A 1 -2.43 2.50 9.91
C GLY A 1 -3.54 3.49 10.17
N LEU A 2 -3.52 4.21 11.32
CA LEU A 2 -4.58 5.16 11.68
C LEU A 2 -4.75 6.29 10.66
N SER A 3 -3.68 6.82 10.12
CA SER A 3 -3.70 7.88 9.10
C SER A 3 -4.25 7.43 7.74
N LEU A 4 -4.35 6.12 7.50
CA LEU A 4 -4.89 5.57 6.25
C LEU A 4 -6.41 5.36 6.29
N ILE A 5 -7.04 5.43 7.48
CA ILE A 5 -8.49 5.25 7.65
C ILE A 5 -9.29 6.27 6.82
N PRO A 6 -8.97 7.59 6.87
CA PRO A 6 -9.71 8.57 6.05
C PRO A 6 -9.61 8.25 4.56
N SER A 7 -8.43 7.94 4.04
CA SER A 7 -8.28 7.60 2.62
C SER A 7 -9.02 6.32 2.25
N ALA A 8 -9.04 5.32 3.13
CA ALA A 8 -9.79 4.09 2.89
C ALA A 8 -11.31 4.32 2.83
N LEU A 9 -11.83 5.17 3.71
CA LEU A 9 -13.27 5.40 3.84
C LEU A 9 -13.75 6.60 3.04
N ASN A 10 -13.13 7.78 3.25
CA ASN A 10 -13.61 9.01 2.61
C ASN A 10 -13.35 8.98 1.11
N ASP A 11 -12.08 8.89 0.69
CA ASP A 11 -11.70 9.04 -0.71
C ASP A 11 -12.27 7.91 -1.59
N ASN A 12 -12.34 6.69 -1.05
CA ASN A 12 -12.71 5.53 -1.83
C ASN A 12 -14.17 5.10 -1.69
N ILE A 13 -14.89 5.53 -0.63
CA ILE A 13 -16.27 5.12 -0.38
C ILE A 13 -17.20 6.33 -0.40
N PHE A 14 -16.97 7.31 0.50
CA PHE A 14 -17.91 8.43 0.69
C PHE A 14 -17.81 9.49 -0.41
N GLU A 15 -16.60 9.81 -0.89
CA GLU A 15 -16.35 10.79 -1.95
C GLU A 15 -16.24 10.14 -3.35
N ALA A 16 -16.33 8.81 -3.43
CA ALA A 16 -16.33 8.11 -4.71
C ALA A 16 -17.57 8.45 -5.54
N LYS A 17 -17.40 8.46 -6.86
CA LYS A 17 -18.50 8.78 -7.81
C LYS A 17 -19.67 7.80 -7.62
N GLY A 18 -20.89 8.37 -7.63
CA GLY A 18 -22.14 7.63 -7.53
C GLY A 18 -22.84 7.79 -6.18
N ASP A 19 -23.85 6.96 -5.93
CA ASP A 19 -24.61 6.98 -4.70
C ASP A 19 -23.80 6.39 -3.53
N VAL A 20 -23.74 7.13 -2.42
CA VAL A 20 -22.95 6.75 -1.23
C VAL A 20 -23.42 5.41 -0.65
N TYR A 21 -24.74 5.15 -0.62
CA TYR A 21 -25.25 3.88 -0.11
C TYR A 21 -24.80 2.69 -0.94
N GLN A 22 -24.83 2.82 -2.26
CA GLN A 22 -24.34 1.77 -3.17
C GLN A 22 -22.82 1.60 -3.05
N ASN A 23 -22.08 2.69 -2.82
CA ASN A 23 -20.64 2.63 -2.57
C ASN A 23 -20.33 1.88 -1.28
N MET A 24 -21.07 2.16 -0.21
CA MET A 24 -20.94 1.45 1.07
C MET A 24 -21.28 -0.03 0.95
N GLU A 25 -22.36 -0.36 0.22
CA GLU A 25 -22.77 -1.74 -0.03
C GLU A 25 -21.68 -2.51 -0.78
N LEU A 26 -21.18 -1.95 -1.87
CA LEU A 26 -20.12 -2.58 -2.68
C LEU A 26 -18.80 -2.74 -1.88
N ALA A 27 -18.42 -1.74 -1.12
CA ALA A 27 -17.25 -1.80 -0.24
C ALA A 27 -17.45 -2.86 0.87
N GLY A 28 -18.64 -2.92 1.48
CA GLY A 28 -18.99 -3.90 2.49
C GLY A 28 -18.94 -5.33 1.96
N ILE A 29 -19.50 -5.57 0.78
CA ILE A 29 -19.46 -6.88 0.10
C ILE A 29 -18.02 -7.28 -0.17
N THR A 30 -17.21 -6.35 -0.72
CA THR A 30 -15.80 -6.63 -1.03
C THR A 30 -14.97 -6.93 0.22
N ALA A 31 -15.18 -6.17 1.29
CA ALA A 31 -14.57 -6.43 2.59
C ALA A 31 -14.99 -7.79 3.15
N ALA A 32 -16.28 -8.15 3.07
CA ALA A 32 -16.79 -9.45 3.50
C ALA A 32 -16.15 -10.61 2.72
N ILE A 33 -15.99 -10.49 1.40
CA ILE A 33 -15.31 -11.48 0.58
C ILE A 33 -13.87 -11.69 1.06
N LEU A 34 -13.15 -10.61 1.34
CA LEU A 34 -11.79 -10.68 1.86
C LEU A 34 -11.75 -11.42 3.21
N ILE A 35 -12.64 -11.07 4.13
CA ILE A 35 -12.75 -11.71 5.45
C ILE A 35 -13.07 -13.20 5.30
N VAL A 36 -13.99 -13.57 4.43
CA VAL A 36 -14.36 -14.98 4.15
C VAL A 36 -13.16 -15.74 3.58
N CYS A 37 -12.42 -15.17 2.63
CA CYS A 37 -11.21 -15.79 2.10
C CYS A 37 -10.16 -16.04 3.19
N VAL A 38 -9.95 -15.07 4.09
CA VAL A 38 -9.05 -15.23 5.23
C VAL A 38 -9.56 -16.30 6.20
N ALA A 39 -10.86 -16.32 6.51
CA ALA A 39 -11.47 -17.32 7.38
C ALA A 39 -11.33 -18.75 6.79
N ILE A 40 -11.56 -18.91 5.49
CA ILE A 40 -11.34 -20.17 4.77
C ILE A 40 -9.88 -20.60 4.90
N SER A 41 -8.93 -19.68 4.74
CA SER A 41 -7.51 -19.98 4.87
C SER A 41 -7.12 -20.51 6.26
N ILE A 42 -7.78 -20.02 7.30
CA ILE A 42 -7.56 -20.47 8.68
C ILE A 42 -8.16 -21.87 8.91
N ARG A 43 -9.36 -22.12 8.34
CA ARG A 43 -10.12 -23.36 8.58
C ARG A 43 -9.60 -24.55 7.78
N PHE A 44 -9.03 -24.31 6.58
CA PHE A 44 -8.60 -25.36 5.65
C PHE A 44 -7.12 -25.27 5.34
N PRO A 45 -6.24 -26.03 6.04
CA PRO A 45 -4.78 -25.96 5.86
C PRO A 45 -4.31 -26.28 4.44
N LYS A 46 -5.03 -27.12 3.70
CA LYS A 46 -4.68 -27.51 2.33
C LYS A 46 -4.69 -26.34 1.34
N VAL A 47 -5.58 -25.37 1.55
CA VAL A 47 -5.76 -24.19 0.68
C VAL A 47 -5.26 -22.91 1.33
N GLN A 48 -4.71 -23.01 2.54
CA GLN A 48 -4.31 -21.87 3.37
C GLN A 48 -3.40 -20.89 2.60
N LYS A 49 -2.33 -21.39 1.98
CA LYS A 49 -1.37 -20.53 1.25
C LYS A 49 -2.06 -19.77 0.12
N LEU A 50 -2.89 -20.46 -0.67
CA LEU A 50 -3.58 -19.86 -1.80
C LEU A 50 -4.58 -18.78 -1.36
N PHE A 51 -5.46 -19.11 -0.41
CA PHE A 51 -6.49 -18.17 0.05
C PHE A 51 -5.93 -17.04 0.90
N LYS A 52 -4.88 -17.26 1.67
CA LYS A 52 -4.26 -16.20 2.48
C LYS A 52 -3.48 -15.20 1.63
N THR A 53 -2.71 -15.68 0.66
CA THR A 53 -1.93 -14.83 -0.25
C THR A 53 -2.80 -14.22 -1.36
N GLY A 54 -3.77 -14.99 -1.86
CA GLY A 54 -4.66 -14.57 -2.95
C GLY A 54 -5.92 -13.81 -2.49
N SER A 55 -6.19 -13.70 -1.19
CA SER A 55 -7.43 -13.11 -0.67
C SER A 55 -7.72 -11.70 -1.22
N ILE A 56 -6.71 -10.86 -1.29
CA ILE A 56 -6.82 -9.49 -1.80
C ILE A 56 -7.20 -9.51 -3.29
N VAL A 57 -6.48 -10.32 -4.08
CA VAL A 57 -6.73 -10.43 -5.52
C VAL A 57 -8.12 -11.01 -5.79
N ILE A 58 -8.52 -12.03 -5.05
CA ILE A 58 -9.86 -12.63 -5.15
C ILE A 58 -10.93 -11.59 -4.81
N ALA A 59 -10.77 -10.85 -3.71
CA ALA A 59 -11.71 -9.82 -3.31
C ALA A 59 -11.83 -8.70 -4.34
N LEU A 60 -10.71 -8.24 -4.91
CA LEU A 60 -10.70 -7.24 -5.97
C LEU A 60 -11.38 -7.74 -7.24
N LEU A 61 -11.08 -8.95 -7.68
CA LEU A 61 -11.67 -9.53 -8.92
C LEU A 61 -13.17 -9.77 -8.75
N VAL A 62 -13.59 -10.40 -7.65
CA VAL A 62 -15.01 -10.68 -7.39
C VAL A 62 -15.76 -9.37 -7.14
N GLY A 63 -15.22 -8.44 -6.38
CA GLY A 63 -15.81 -7.11 -6.17
C GLY A 63 -15.97 -6.34 -7.48
N THR A 64 -14.96 -6.40 -8.37
CA THR A 64 -15.04 -5.78 -9.70
C THR A 64 -16.10 -6.48 -10.57
N ALA A 65 -16.21 -7.79 -10.53
CA ALA A 65 -17.24 -8.53 -11.27
C ALA A 65 -18.65 -8.16 -10.79
N ILE A 66 -18.86 -8.04 -9.47
CA ILE A 66 -20.13 -7.58 -8.90
C ILE A 66 -20.41 -6.13 -9.34
N SER A 67 -19.41 -5.25 -9.28
CA SER A 67 -19.56 -3.87 -9.74
C SER A 67 -19.89 -3.80 -11.25
N ALA A 68 -19.31 -4.69 -12.06
CA ALA A 68 -19.62 -4.78 -13.48
C ALA A 68 -21.08 -5.22 -13.70
N SER A 69 -21.60 -6.16 -12.91
CA SER A 69 -23.01 -6.56 -12.97
C SER A 69 -23.97 -5.42 -12.57
N MET A 70 -23.50 -4.48 -11.74
CA MET A 70 -24.23 -3.25 -11.38
C MET A 70 -24.07 -2.12 -12.42
N GLY A 71 -23.38 -2.37 -13.54
CA GLY A 71 -23.12 -1.38 -14.60
C GLY A 71 -22.11 -0.28 -14.21
N ARG A 72 -21.31 -0.48 -13.17
CA ARG A 72 -20.38 0.51 -12.63
C ARG A 72 -18.91 0.26 -13.03
N PHE A 73 -18.65 -0.66 -13.91
CA PHE A 73 -17.32 -0.94 -14.45
C PHE A 73 -17.21 -0.41 -15.87
N ASP A 74 -16.26 0.51 -16.09
CA ASP A 74 -16.01 1.04 -17.44
C ASP A 74 -15.06 0.11 -18.22
N ALA A 75 -15.66 -0.81 -18.98
CA ALA A 75 -14.91 -1.71 -19.85
C ALA A 75 -14.37 -1.00 -21.11
N SER A 76 -14.89 0.18 -21.46
CA SER A 76 -14.51 0.88 -22.69
C SER A 76 -13.07 1.38 -22.63
N SER A 77 -12.66 1.90 -21.48
CA SER A 77 -11.28 2.34 -21.21
C SER A 77 -10.27 1.19 -21.33
N VAL A 78 -10.64 0.01 -20.84
CA VAL A 78 -9.82 -1.22 -20.95
C VAL A 78 -9.74 -1.72 -22.39
N ALA A 79 -10.88 -1.70 -23.11
CA ALA A 79 -10.94 -2.13 -24.49
C ALA A 79 -10.09 -1.24 -25.42
N ALA A 80 -10.16 0.07 -25.21
CA ALA A 80 -9.40 1.08 -25.98
C ALA A 80 -7.90 1.08 -25.69
N ALA A 81 -7.46 0.57 -24.52
CA ALA A 81 -6.06 0.59 -24.14
C ALA A 81 -5.22 -0.32 -25.06
N PRO A 82 -4.06 0.14 -25.53
CA PRO A 82 -3.14 -0.70 -26.29
C PRO A 82 -2.56 -1.80 -25.39
N TRP A 83 -2.13 -2.91 -25.99
CA TRP A 83 -1.48 -3.98 -25.24
C TRP A 83 -0.14 -3.56 -24.66
N PHE A 84 0.58 -2.73 -25.38
CA PHE A 84 1.92 -2.28 -24.99
C PHE A 84 2.07 -0.77 -25.22
N SER A 85 2.65 -0.07 -24.24
CA SER A 85 3.04 1.32 -24.38
C SER A 85 4.29 1.62 -23.57
N LEU A 86 5.03 2.63 -24.02
CA LEU A 86 6.14 3.21 -23.28
C LEU A 86 5.65 4.32 -22.36
N PRO A 87 6.35 4.60 -21.26
CA PRO A 87 6.06 5.75 -20.41
C PRO A 87 6.07 7.04 -21.25
N GLN A 88 4.92 7.71 -21.33
CA GLN A 88 4.76 8.93 -22.13
C GLN A 88 5.02 10.21 -21.33
N ARG A 89 4.82 10.14 -20.01
CA ARG A 89 4.99 11.28 -19.11
C ARG A 89 6.29 11.14 -18.36
N THR A 90 7.35 11.65 -18.94
CA THR A 90 8.68 11.74 -18.34
C THR A 90 8.92 13.14 -17.78
N ILE A 91 10.01 13.32 -17.03
CA ILE A 91 10.45 14.61 -16.49
C ILE A 91 10.48 15.72 -17.56
N PHE A 92 10.79 15.40 -18.81
CA PHE A 92 10.84 16.36 -19.91
C PHE A 92 9.45 16.84 -20.37
N HIS A 93 8.38 16.12 -20.02
CA HIS A 93 7.01 16.53 -20.36
C HIS A 93 6.54 17.75 -19.54
N TRP A 94 7.00 17.83 -18.28
CA TRP A 94 6.61 18.90 -17.36
C TRP A 94 7.64 20.01 -17.24
N GLY A 95 8.84 19.80 -17.81
CA GLY A 95 10.00 20.66 -17.59
C GLY A 95 10.65 20.41 -16.23
N ILE A 96 11.75 21.13 -15.99
CA ILE A 96 12.47 21.10 -14.72
C ILE A 96 12.35 22.50 -14.11
N HIS A 97 11.66 22.57 -12.99
CA HIS A 97 11.53 23.79 -12.20
C HIS A 97 12.14 23.57 -10.82
N PHE A 98 12.96 24.50 -10.38
CA PHE A 98 13.55 24.47 -9.05
C PHE A 98 12.76 25.42 -8.15
N ASP A 99 12.05 24.84 -7.19
CA ASP A 99 11.35 25.58 -6.13
C ASP A 99 12.02 25.24 -4.80
N MET A 100 12.55 26.23 -4.11
CA MET A 100 13.26 26.03 -2.84
C MET A 100 12.35 25.51 -1.75
N THR A 101 11.10 25.93 -1.72
CA THR A 101 10.12 25.46 -0.74
C THR A 101 9.84 23.97 -0.94
N ALA A 102 9.63 23.54 -2.19
CA ALA A 102 9.47 22.13 -2.52
C ALA A 102 10.70 21.31 -2.14
N ILE A 103 11.91 21.81 -2.45
CA ILE A 103 13.16 21.12 -2.12
C ILE A 103 13.29 20.89 -0.62
N PHE A 104 13.10 21.92 0.21
CA PHE A 104 13.17 21.78 1.68
C PHE A 104 12.08 20.86 2.21
N THR A 105 10.87 20.95 1.69
CA THR A 105 9.76 20.06 2.09
C THR A 105 10.10 18.60 1.78
N PHE A 106 10.61 18.30 0.59
CA PHE A 106 10.99 16.94 0.24
C PHE A 106 12.19 16.43 1.05
N ILE A 107 13.17 17.26 1.40
CA ILE A 107 14.27 16.87 2.29
C ILE A 107 13.71 16.40 3.64
N ILE A 108 12.77 17.14 4.23
CA ILE A 108 12.14 16.76 5.50
C ILE A 108 11.34 15.46 5.34
N ILE A 109 10.56 15.33 4.27
CA ILE A 109 9.78 14.11 3.99
C ILE A 109 10.72 12.90 3.87
N TYR A 110 11.82 13.02 3.13
CA TYR A 110 12.78 11.92 2.97
C TYR A 110 13.52 11.58 4.27
N ALA A 111 13.80 12.54 5.14
CA ALA A 111 14.34 12.27 6.46
C ALA A 111 13.37 11.41 7.30
N ILE A 112 12.07 11.71 7.24
CA ILE A 112 11.03 10.91 7.90
C ILE A 112 10.92 9.52 7.28
N LEU A 113 10.92 9.42 5.95
CA LEU A 113 10.87 8.14 5.21
C LEU A 113 12.08 7.25 5.55
N THR A 114 13.27 7.81 5.69
CA THR A 114 14.46 7.08 6.11
C THR A 114 14.27 6.42 7.48
N THR A 115 13.58 7.09 8.40
CA THR A 115 13.25 6.53 9.70
C THR A 115 12.24 5.37 9.58
N GLU A 116 11.22 5.50 8.72
CA GLU A 116 10.26 4.43 8.43
C GLU A 116 10.94 3.21 7.79
N THR A 117 11.80 3.44 6.81
CA THR A 117 12.60 2.41 6.15
C THR A 117 13.49 1.66 7.14
N THR A 118 14.08 2.37 8.11
CA THR A 118 14.84 1.74 9.18
C THR A 118 13.98 0.74 9.96
N GLY A 119 12.74 1.12 10.33
CA GLY A 119 11.79 0.21 10.97
C GLY A 119 11.46 -1.01 10.12
N THR A 120 11.32 -0.84 8.81
CA THR A 120 11.10 -1.95 7.85
C THR A 120 12.29 -2.91 7.82
N TRP A 121 13.53 -2.41 7.83
CA TRP A 121 14.74 -3.25 7.88
C TRP A 121 14.82 -4.06 9.17
N PHE A 122 14.50 -3.46 10.33
CA PHE A 122 14.44 -4.20 11.60
C PHE A 122 13.36 -5.30 11.57
N ALA A 123 12.19 -5.01 11.01
CA ALA A 123 11.13 -6.02 10.85
C ALA A 123 11.58 -7.18 9.96
N MET A 124 12.28 -6.89 8.87
CA MET A 124 12.84 -7.89 7.96
C MET A 124 13.93 -8.73 8.65
N GLY A 125 14.83 -8.10 9.41
CA GLY A 125 15.84 -8.79 10.21
C GLY A 125 15.22 -9.76 11.19
N ALA A 126 14.18 -9.34 11.91
CA ALA A 126 13.48 -10.17 12.89
C ALA A 126 12.81 -11.40 12.24
N VAL A 127 12.16 -11.22 11.07
CA VAL A 127 11.46 -12.33 10.37
C VAL A 127 12.43 -13.30 9.72
N THR A 128 13.60 -12.82 9.27
CA THR A 128 14.61 -13.65 8.63
C THR A 128 15.64 -14.23 9.61
N ASN A 129 15.54 -13.89 10.90
CA ASN A 129 16.55 -14.20 11.94
C ASN A 129 17.96 -13.80 11.52
N HIS A 130 18.09 -12.67 10.85
CA HIS A 130 19.36 -12.16 10.36
C HIS A 130 19.60 -10.74 10.84
N GLU A 131 20.72 -10.49 11.50
CA GLU A 131 21.11 -9.13 11.88
C GLU A 131 21.53 -8.35 10.64
N ILE A 132 20.88 -7.20 10.44
CA ILE A 132 21.18 -6.31 9.32
C ILE A 132 22.43 -5.52 9.66
N THR A 133 23.48 -5.70 8.88
CA THR A 133 24.73 -4.95 9.04
C THR A 133 24.60 -3.52 8.54
N ASP A 134 25.38 -2.58 9.10
CA ASP A 134 25.40 -1.16 8.68
C ASP A 134 25.65 -1.02 7.17
N LYS A 135 26.48 -1.90 6.60
CA LYS A 135 26.74 -1.93 5.16
C LYS A 135 25.50 -2.30 4.33
N GLN A 136 24.70 -3.26 4.82
CA GLN A 136 23.46 -3.64 4.16
C GLN A 136 22.42 -2.52 4.27
N TRP A 137 22.33 -1.92 5.46
CA TRP A 137 21.45 -0.80 5.71
C TRP A 137 21.77 0.41 4.82
N ASN A 138 23.02 0.85 4.77
CA ASN A 138 23.45 1.95 3.89
C ASN A 138 23.16 1.67 2.41
N ARG A 139 23.44 0.45 1.94
CA ARG A 139 23.14 0.04 0.55
C ARG A 139 21.64 0.03 0.28
N GLY A 140 20.83 -0.36 1.26
CA GLY A 140 19.38 -0.36 1.17
C GLY A 140 18.83 1.06 0.98
N ILE A 141 19.26 2.00 1.80
CA ILE A 141 18.84 3.41 1.71
C ILE A 141 19.29 4.05 0.39
N ILE A 142 20.54 3.80 -0.05
CA ILE A 142 21.02 4.29 -1.34
C ILE A 142 20.18 3.70 -2.47
N GLY A 143 19.86 2.39 -2.41
CA GLY A 143 19.03 1.72 -3.41
C GLY A 143 17.61 2.30 -3.46
N GLU A 144 17.03 2.61 -2.31
CA GLU A 144 15.73 3.28 -2.22
C GLU A 144 15.76 4.69 -2.82
N GLY A 145 16.76 5.49 -2.48
CA GLY A 145 16.95 6.82 -3.07
C GLY A 145 17.11 6.77 -4.59
N LEU A 146 17.89 5.81 -5.11
CA LEU A 146 18.04 5.61 -6.56
C LEU A 146 16.71 5.18 -7.21
N SER A 147 15.94 4.31 -6.56
CA SER A 147 14.63 3.90 -7.09
C SER A 147 13.64 5.06 -7.13
N CYS A 148 13.64 5.93 -6.14
CA CYS A 148 12.84 7.16 -6.13
C CYS A 148 13.24 8.12 -7.23
N LEU A 149 14.54 8.27 -7.51
CA LEU A 149 15.05 9.09 -8.59
C LEU A 149 14.62 8.55 -9.96
N ILE A 150 14.71 7.23 -10.17
CA ILE A 150 14.24 6.58 -11.40
C ILE A 150 12.72 6.76 -11.53
N ALA A 151 11.96 6.57 -10.46
CA ALA A 151 10.52 6.77 -10.44
C ALA A 151 10.14 8.20 -10.88
N THR A 152 10.83 9.20 -10.36
CA THR A 152 10.62 10.62 -10.74
C THR A 152 10.93 10.86 -12.21
N ILE A 153 12.04 10.32 -12.74
CA ILE A 153 12.42 10.44 -14.15
C ILE A 153 11.38 9.79 -15.05
N THR A 154 10.80 8.67 -14.63
CA THR A 154 9.75 7.98 -15.39
C THR A 154 8.35 8.57 -15.20
N GLY A 155 8.21 9.64 -14.42
CA GLY A 155 6.94 10.35 -14.21
C GLY A 155 5.97 9.62 -13.29
N THR A 156 6.47 8.77 -12.39
CA THR A 156 5.66 8.09 -11.38
C THR A 156 6.02 8.57 -9.97
N THR A 157 5.16 8.24 -9.01
CA THR A 157 5.40 8.60 -7.61
C THR A 157 6.56 7.79 -7.02
N PRO A 158 7.39 8.42 -6.17
CA PRO A 158 8.40 7.70 -5.40
C PRO A 158 7.78 6.60 -4.55
N VAL A 159 8.51 5.52 -4.34
CA VAL A 159 8.09 4.37 -3.52
C VAL A 159 9.10 4.10 -2.43
N THR A 160 8.62 3.66 -1.28
CA THR A 160 9.45 3.27 -0.12
C THR A 160 9.28 1.77 0.15
N GLY A 161 10.13 1.22 0.99
CA GLY A 161 10.05 -0.19 1.41
C GLY A 161 8.81 -0.46 2.25
N TYR A 162 8.04 -1.48 1.88
CA TYR A 162 6.84 -1.86 2.62
C TYR A 162 7.12 -2.93 3.69
N SER A 163 6.90 -2.62 4.95
CA SER A 163 7.01 -3.57 6.06
C SER A 163 6.03 -4.75 5.98
N THR A 164 4.94 -4.62 5.21
CA THR A 164 4.01 -5.71 4.91
C THR A 164 4.68 -6.90 4.23
N ASN A 165 5.80 -6.70 3.52
CA ASN A 165 6.60 -7.77 2.93
C ASN A 165 7.18 -8.71 4.00
N ALA A 166 7.54 -8.20 5.18
CA ALA A 166 7.94 -9.04 6.31
C ALA A 166 6.80 -9.99 6.75
N GLY A 167 5.55 -9.51 6.70
CA GLY A 167 4.36 -10.34 6.94
C GLY A 167 4.21 -11.46 5.90
N ILE A 168 4.44 -11.15 4.61
CA ILE A 168 4.40 -12.15 3.54
C ILE A 168 5.47 -13.22 3.74
N ILE A 169 6.69 -12.84 4.10
CA ILE A 169 7.78 -13.78 4.40
C ILE A 169 7.40 -14.68 5.58
N SER A 170 6.85 -14.12 6.66
CA SER A 170 6.40 -14.89 7.82
C SER A 170 5.36 -15.96 7.46
N ILE A 171 4.47 -15.65 6.52
CA ILE A 171 3.38 -16.54 6.10
C ILE A 171 3.90 -17.61 5.13
N THR A 172 4.68 -17.19 4.14
CA THR A 172 5.13 -18.05 3.04
C THR A 172 6.38 -18.86 3.40
N GLY A 173 7.19 -18.37 4.34
CA GLY A 173 8.52 -18.91 4.66
C GLY A 173 9.54 -18.63 3.55
N VAL A 174 9.22 -17.78 2.56
CA VAL A 174 10.08 -17.50 1.41
C VAL A 174 10.77 -16.17 1.59
N ALA A 175 12.06 -16.19 1.93
CA ALA A 175 12.93 -15.02 2.09
C ALA A 175 14.03 -14.92 1.01
N SER A 176 13.89 -15.66 -0.09
CA SER A 176 14.91 -15.72 -1.13
C SER A 176 15.00 -14.44 -1.93
N LYS A 177 16.19 -13.87 -2.06
CA LYS A 177 16.46 -12.67 -2.88
C LYS A 177 16.05 -12.86 -4.35
N ILE A 178 16.21 -14.07 -4.88
CA ILE A 178 15.85 -14.40 -6.28
C ILE A 178 14.36 -14.21 -6.52
N VAL A 179 13.52 -14.58 -5.55
CA VAL A 179 12.07 -14.42 -5.67
C VAL A 179 11.69 -12.93 -5.73
N PHE A 180 12.34 -12.08 -4.93
CA PHE A 180 12.10 -10.63 -4.95
C PHE A 180 12.61 -9.98 -6.24
N VAL A 181 13.76 -10.41 -6.74
CA VAL A 181 14.27 -9.96 -8.06
C VAL A 181 13.31 -10.40 -9.17
N ALA A 182 12.85 -11.64 -9.17
CA ALA A 182 11.88 -12.13 -10.15
C ALA A 182 10.56 -11.33 -10.07
N ALA A 183 10.08 -11.01 -8.87
CA ALA A 183 8.92 -10.14 -8.70
C ALA A 183 9.15 -8.76 -9.32
N GLY A 184 10.32 -8.15 -9.11
CA GLY A 184 10.71 -6.87 -9.72
C GLY A 184 10.70 -6.94 -11.25
N VAL A 185 11.25 -8.00 -11.83
CA VAL A 185 11.22 -8.23 -13.29
C VAL A 185 9.78 -8.34 -13.80
N TRP A 186 8.93 -9.10 -13.08
CA TRP A 186 7.50 -9.19 -13.42
C TRP A 186 6.80 -7.83 -13.35
N PHE A 187 7.08 -7.00 -12.34
CA PHE A 187 6.51 -5.66 -12.25
C PHE A 187 6.93 -4.78 -13.43
N ILE A 188 8.18 -4.88 -13.89
CA ILE A 188 8.64 -4.15 -15.08
C ILE A 188 7.86 -4.63 -16.32
N ILE A 189 7.75 -5.94 -16.54
CA ILE A 189 6.99 -6.51 -17.68
C ILE A 189 5.53 -6.06 -17.64
N LEU A 190 4.89 -6.16 -16.48
CA LEU A 190 3.50 -5.77 -16.28
C LEU A 190 3.30 -4.25 -16.44
N GLY A 191 4.31 -3.44 -16.07
CA GLY A 191 4.30 -1.99 -16.26
C GLY A 191 4.20 -1.58 -17.73
N PHE A 192 4.77 -2.35 -18.65
CA PHE A 192 4.62 -2.13 -20.09
C PHE A 192 3.30 -2.66 -20.66
N CYS A 193 2.59 -3.49 -19.91
CA CYS A 193 1.29 -4.04 -20.32
C CYS A 193 0.18 -3.03 -19.99
N THR A 194 -0.05 -2.07 -20.90
CA THR A 194 -1.00 -0.97 -20.67
C THR A 194 -2.42 -1.46 -20.48
N LYS A 195 -2.79 -2.56 -21.12
CA LYS A 195 -4.13 -3.15 -20.97
C LYS A 195 -4.40 -3.63 -19.54
N LEU A 196 -3.40 -4.23 -18.88
CA LEU A 196 -3.50 -4.61 -17.47
C LEU A 196 -3.55 -3.39 -16.56
N SER A 197 -2.74 -2.38 -16.84
CA SER A 197 -2.76 -1.12 -16.09
C SER A 197 -4.12 -0.42 -16.22
N ALA A 198 -4.70 -0.39 -17.42
CA ALA A 198 -6.04 0.14 -17.65
C ALA A 198 -7.12 -0.66 -16.90
N PHE A 199 -7.02 -1.99 -16.86
CA PHE A 199 -7.92 -2.83 -16.06
C PHE A 199 -7.83 -2.50 -14.56
N LEU A 200 -6.62 -2.39 -14.01
CA LEU A 200 -6.41 -2.04 -12.61
C LEU A 200 -6.94 -0.64 -12.29
N ALA A 201 -6.74 0.32 -13.20
CA ALA A 201 -7.27 1.69 -13.06
C ALA A 201 -8.80 1.77 -13.20
N ALA A 202 -9.42 0.82 -13.89
CA ALA A 202 -10.87 0.73 -14.05
C ALA A 202 -11.58 0.07 -12.84
N ILE A 203 -10.82 -0.51 -11.88
CA ILE A 203 -11.42 -1.06 -10.66
C ILE A 203 -12.13 0.07 -9.91
N PRO A 204 -13.43 -0.07 -9.58
CA PRO A 204 -14.17 0.98 -8.91
C PRO A 204 -13.61 1.30 -7.53
N ALA A 205 -13.54 2.59 -7.20
CA ALA A 205 -12.99 3.05 -5.93
C ALA A 205 -13.61 2.37 -4.69
N PRO A 206 -14.93 2.11 -4.61
CA PRO A 206 -15.51 1.40 -3.46
C PRO A 206 -15.01 -0.04 -3.28
N VAL A 207 -14.66 -0.74 -4.38
CA VAL A 207 -14.07 -2.08 -4.31
C VAL A 207 -12.69 -2.01 -3.67
N ILE A 208 -11.89 -1.03 -4.10
CA ILE A 208 -10.56 -0.77 -3.51
C ILE A 208 -10.71 -0.35 -2.05
N GLY A 209 -11.67 0.52 -1.74
CA GLY A 209 -11.96 1.02 -0.40
C GLY A 209 -12.29 -0.10 0.59
N GLY A 210 -13.11 -1.07 0.19
CA GLY A 210 -13.47 -2.22 1.02
C GLY A 210 -12.26 -3.09 1.37
N VAL A 211 -11.40 -3.40 0.40
CA VAL A 211 -10.15 -4.14 0.62
C VAL A 211 -9.18 -3.32 1.48
N PHE A 212 -9.02 -2.03 1.16
CA PHE A 212 -8.07 -1.15 1.83
C PHE A 212 -8.43 -0.92 3.31
N ALA A 213 -9.73 -0.84 3.63
CA ALA A 213 -10.19 -0.76 5.02
C ALA A 213 -9.72 -1.97 5.85
N ILE A 214 -9.84 -3.19 5.33
CA ILE A 214 -9.38 -4.41 6.04
C ILE A 214 -7.84 -4.45 6.15
N ILE A 215 -7.12 -4.05 5.09
CA ILE A 215 -5.65 -3.94 5.14
C ILE A 215 -5.22 -2.95 6.22
N THR A 216 -5.88 -1.80 6.32
CA THR A 216 -5.59 -0.77 7.32
C THR A 216 -5.76 -1.28 8.75
N VAL A 217 -6.84 -2.05 9.01
CA VAL A 217 -7.04 -2.73 10.31
C VAL A 217 -5.87 -3.70 10.59
N THR A 218 -5.45 -4.47 9.59
CA THR A 218 -4.33 -5.42 9.76
C THR A 218 -3.02 -4.70 10.07
N ILE A 219 -2.73 -3.59 9.38
CA ILE A 219 -1.54 -2.77 9.66
C ILE A 219 -1.58 -2.19 11.07
N MET A 220 -2.74 -1.71 11.51
CA MET A 220 -2.93 -1.18 12.86
C MET A 220 -2.69 -2.27 13.92
N LEU A 221 -3.26 -3.46 13.74
CA LEU A 221 -3.07 -4.59 14.65
C LEU A 221 -1.61 -5.05 14.70
N ASN A 222 -0.90 -5.06 13.58
CA ASN A 222 0.53 -5.37 13.56
C ASN A 222 1.34 -4.36 14.37
N GLY A 223 1.04 -3.07 14.24
CA GLY A 223 1.66 -2.02 15.06
C GLY A 223 1.40 -2.22 16.56
N LEU A 224 0.15 -2.52 16.95
CA LEU A 224 -0.21 -2.81 18.34
C LEU A 224 0.50 -4.07 18.87
N ASN A 225 0.68 -5.10 18.05
CA ASN A 225 1.42 -6.30 18.44
C ASN A 225 2.90 -6.01 18.73
N VAL A 226 3.52 -5.11 17.97
CA VAL A 226 4.90 -4.67 18.25
C VAL A 226 4.96 -4.00 19.63
N ILE A 227 4.04 -3.07 19.91
CA ILE A 227 3.97 -2.37 21.20
C ILE A 227 3.75 -3.36 22.35
N ARG A 228 2.83 -4.32 22.19
CA ARG A 228 2.52 -5.31 23.22
C ARG A 228 3.72 -6.17 23.62
N ASN A 229 4.64 -6.42 22.70
CA ASN A 229 5.83 -7.24 22.93
C ASN A 229 7.01 -6.45 23.54
N LEU A 230 6.88 -5.12 23.66
CA LEU A 230 7.88 -4.28 24.32
C LEU A 230 7.66 -4.26 25.83
N LYS A 231 8.77 -4.26 26.59
CA LYS A 231 8.73 -3.91 28.04
C LYS A 231 8.65 -2.39 28.13
N VAL A 232 7.43 -1.86 28.09
CA VAL A 232 7.17 -0.43 28.09
C VAL A 232 7.51 0.15 29.46
N ARG A 233 8.40 1.17 29.50
CA ARG A 233 8.70 2.00 30.66
C ARG A 233 7.76 3.20 30.69
N GLU A 234 7.66 3.91 31.80
CA GLU A 234 6.83 5.12 31.89
C GLU A 234 7.21 6.19 30.85
N SER A 235 8.51 6.36 30.58
CA SER A 235 9.01 7.26 29.54
C SER A 235 8.54 6.86 28.14
N ASP A 236 8.42 5.57 27.88
CA ASP A 236 8.06 5.04 26.56
C ASP A 236 6.57 5.28 26.25
N LEU A 237 5.73 5.44 27.30
CA LEU A 237 4.31 5.78 27.14
C LEU A 237 4.13 7.12 26.43
N TYR A 238 4.95 8.12 26.75
CA TYR A 238 4.92 9.42 26.08
C TYR A 238 5.47 9.33 24.65
N ILE A 239 6.56 8.59 24.45
CA ILE A 239 7.19 8.40 23.13
C ILE A 239 6.24 7.68 22.17
N ILE A 240 5.45 6.71 22.65
CA ILE A 240 4.49 5.96 21.86
C ILE A 240 3.14 6.69 21.79
N GLY A 241 2.66 7.20 22.91
CA GLY A 241 1.32 7.77 23.04
C GLY A 241 1.17 9.12 22.33
N LEU A 242 2.17 10.01 22.45
CA LEU A 242 2.09 11.34 21.88
C LEU A 242 1.94 11.33 20.35
N PRO A 243 2.74 10.59 19.57
CA PRO A 243 2.54 10.48 18.12
C PRO A 243 1.18 9.89 17.74
N ILE A 244 0.65 8.93 18.50
CA ILE A 244 -0.67 8.35 18.26
C ILE A 244 -1.75 9.41 18.45
N VAL A 245 -1.73 10.14 19.56
CA VAL A 245 -2.70 11.19 19.86
C VAL A 245 -2.64 12.31 18.82
N ILE A 246 -1.43 12.78 18.46
CA ILE A 246 -1.26 13.80 17.43
C ILE A 246 -1.81 13.31 16.08
N THR A 247 -1.51 12.08 15.69
CA THR A 247 -2.02 11.50 14.43
C THR A 247 -3.55 11.45 14.44
N ILE A 248 -4.17 10.99 15.53
CA ILE A 248 -5.62 10.96 15.66
C ILE A 248 -6.21 12.37 15.60
N ALA A 249 -5.60 13.33 16.32
CA ALA A 249 -6.04 14.71 16.31
C ALA A 249 -6.00 15.32 14.90
N LEU A 250 -4.90 15.12 14.15
CA LEU A 250 -4.75 15.60 12.78
C LEU A 250 -5.75 14.94 11.80
N VAL A 251 -6.08 13.67 12.03
CA VAL A 251 -7.06 12.93 11.23
C VAL A 251 -8.49 13.41 11.49
N LEU A 252 -8.80 13.79 12.74
CA LEU A 252 -10.14 14.26 13.15
C LEU A 252 -10.38 15.74 12.87
N ILE A 253 -9.33 16.54 12.65
CA ILE A 253 -9.48 17.94 12.27
C ILE A 253 -10.06 18.01 10.86
N PRO A 254 -11.27 18.56 10.68
CA PRO A 254 -11.84 18.73 9.34
C PRO A 254 -10.92 19.59 8.49
N GLN A 255 -10.64 19.18 7.26
CA GLN A 255 -9.80 19.94 6.31
C GLN A 255 -10.31 21.37 6.07
N LYS A 256 -11.58 21.65 6.39
CA LYS A 256 -12.20 22.98 6.29
C LYS A 256 -11.67 24.02 7.29
N ILE A 257 -10.84 23.64 8.27
CA ILE A 257 -10.29 24.59 9.26
C ILE A 257 -8.90 25.08 8.82
N VAL A 258 -8.31 24.50 7.80
CA VAL A 258 -6.94 24.80 7.36
C VAL A 258 -6.92 25.75 6.15
N HIS A 259 -8.08 26.27 5.70
CA HIS A 259 -8.20 27.29 4.65
C HIS A 259 -8.61 28.63 5.20
#